data_7bf7cc0da8a82f9de2e1d3cc8cad7278
#
_entry.id   7bf7cc0da8a82f9de2e1d3cc8cad7278
#
_cell.length_a   1.000
_cell.length_b   1.000
_cell.length_c   1.000
_cell.angle_alpha   90.00
_cell.angle_beta   90.00
_cell.angle_gamma   90.00
#
_symmetry.space_group_name_H-M   'P 1'
#
loop_
_entity.id
_entity.type
_entity.pdbx_description
1 polymer ?
#
loop_
_entity_poly.entity_id
_entity_poly.type
_entity_poly.pdbx_seq_one_letter_code
_entity_poly.pdbx_strand_id
1 'polypeptide(L)'
;MKKALKYIAIVLISLLVLLLTLPLSIYIPAVQRWGKNEISGYVGRSTGMELSIGKLSLKFPFRLQIDDILLLTSSRDTLLQSSSIQVGVAPAALLRGQVQIQKIALNETLFRFSNSDSTLLLSANIKQFSTQKANVNLKDFHISLPSTRLDGGEITLNLSESSPDTVSAESAPLNWSISVGEIGLSNIHYSMQMKPTIENLDASIQKARLLQGEIDLYGQSVRVSEAIIDKGDYRYYPGSGNNEAEPEENDADTIVSPPWTVQIQKLRLHRNQALYALPTRIPQKGLDFGYLSLDNIEIAIDSLYNRGSEICVPIKQLAFTERSGIAVTRTQGTFTMDSTGISLQKFQMNTALSEISAQIKAGNGIFTQNSQTPVEVRLQAKLAIGDIIRVLPEYDNYTRGLLLSTGFLSNISMNGKLGDLNLEKADISLPGTFVCQATGNVQNLHEADRINGSLQWELRLKNSPVFANVMPDSLSKKIHIPPTRFTGNARLSPEMIRSKAQIESGDGLITLLARLNTKKEQYDGRILIDRFPLSSFLPHDSLGVLSASTRFSGEKYNPMDSSMYATVDLKIDSVDYSGYRYTGLSIEAKLNRGKMSGGI
;
A
#
# COMPACT_ATOMS: atom_id res chain seq x y z
N MET A 1 44.03 -16.39 77.34
CA MET A 1 43.12 -15.66 76.38
C MET A 1 43.85 -15.16 75.11
N LYS A 2 45.00 -14.47 75.20
CA LYS A 2 45.66 -13.90 73.99
C LYS A 2 46.06 -14.93 72.92
N LYS A 3 46.48 -16.18 73.30
CA LYS A 3 46.82 -17.24 72.33
C LYS A 3 45.60 -17.85 71.63
N ALA A 4 44.48 -18.05 72.32
CA ALA A 4 43.27 -18.56 71.73
C ALA A 4 42.65 -17.57 70.71
N LEU A 5 42.69 -16.25 70.98
CA LEU A 5 42.23 -15.18 70.05
C LEU A 5 43.06 -15.15 68.75
N LYS A 6 44.37 -15.43 68.88
CA LYS A 6 45.29 -15.49 67.73
C LYS A 6 44.99 -16.71 66.82
N TYR A 7 44.67 -17.88 67.37
CA TYR A 7 44.25 -19.05 66.58
C TYR A 7 42.90 -18.86 65.93
N ILE A 8 41.91 -18.26 66.64
CA ILE A 8 40.61 -17.92 66.07
C ILE A 8 40.73 -16.91 64.93
N ALA A 9 41.60 -15.87 65.07
CA ALA A 9 41.88 -14.93 64.00
C ALA A 9 42.54 -15.57 62.77
N ILE A 10 43.50 -16.51 62.98
CA ILE A 10 44.12 -17.25 61.87
C ILE A 10 43.13 -18.14 61.15
N VAL A 11 42.25 -18.82 61.86
CA VAL A 11 41.21 -19.68 61.27
C VAL A 11 40.18 -18.81 60.50
N LEU A 12 39.79 -17.67 61.07
CA LEU A 12 38.88 -16.72 60.40
C LEU A 12 39.52 -16.11 59.12
N ILE A 13 40.80 -15.74 59.19
CA ILE A 13 41.55 -15.23 58.03
C ILE A 13 41.73 -16.33 56.99
N SER A 14 42.08 -17.58 57.37
CA SER A 14 42.20 -18.67 56.42
C SER A 14 40.87 -19.06 55.79
N LEU A 15 39.78 -19.03 56.55
CA LEU A 15 38.42 -19.23 56.03
C LEU A 15 38.02 -18.11 55.08
N LEU A 16 38.34 -16.86 55.41
CA LEU A 16 38.11 -15.70 54.53
C LEU A 16 38.94 -15.79 53.26
N VAL A 17 40.19 -16.17 53.36
CA VAL A 17 41.09 -16.41 52.20
C VAL A 17 40.55 -17.57 51.35
N LEU A 18 40.12 -18.67 51.96
CA LEU A 18 39.50 -19.79 51.25
C LEU A 18 38.23 -19.35 50.55
N LEU A 19 37.36 -18.58 51.20
CA LEU A 19 36.10 -18.07 50.65
C LEU A 19 36.32 -17.07 49.52
N LEU A 20 37.43 -16.31 49.57
CA LEU A 20 37.85 -15.40 48.50
C LEU A 20 38.55 -16.11 47.33
N THR A 21 39.29 -17.22 47.62
CA THR A 21 40.02 -17.96 46.59
C THR A 21 39.17 -19.01 45.88
N LEU A 22 38.13 -19.53 46.53
CA LEU A 22 37.21 -20.51 45.95
C LEU A 22 36.52 -20.01 44.65
N PRO A 23 36.01 -18.78 44.55
CA PRO A 23 35.54 -18.23 43.29
C PRO A 23 36.64 -18.01 42.26
N LEU A 24 37.89 -17.77 42.70
CA LEU A 24 39.05 -17.62 41.81
C LEU A 24 39.47 -18.92 41.15
N SER A 25 39.11 -20.09 41.75
CA SER A 25 39.41 -21.41 41.14
C SER A 25 38.76 -21.58 39.76
N ILE A 26 37.64 -20.89 39.49
CA ILE A 26 36.96 -20.90 38.20
C ILE A 26 37.83 -20.31 37.08
N TYR A 27 38.85 -19.48 37.42
CA TYR A 27 39.81 -18.96 36.44
C TYR A 27 40.91 -19.97 36.04
N ILE A 28 40.98 -21.12 36.70
CA ILE A 28 41.97 -22.18 36.39
C ILE A 28 41.55 -22.88 35.10
N PRO A 29 42.43 -22.99 34.08
CA PRO A 29 42.12 -23.60 32.79
C PRO A 29 41.59 -25.04 32.85
N ALA A 30 41.99 -25.81 33.87
CA ALA A 30 41.50 -27.17 34.08
C ALA A 30 40.03 -27.21 34.49
N VAL A 31 39.60 -26.28 35.35
CA VAL A 31 38.19 -26.13 35.77
C VAL A 31 37.32 -25.67 34.60
N GLN A 32 37.85 -24.77 33.78
CA GLN A 32 37.16 -24.32 32.58
C GLN A 32 36.95 -25.43 31.55
N ARG A 33 37.96 -26.31 31.35
CA ARG A 33 37.86 -27.50 30.48
C ARG A 33 36.84 -28.51 31.00
N TRP A 34 36.83 -28.75 32.31
CA TRP A 34 35.85 -29.63 32.95
C TRP A 34 34.42 -29.04 32.75
N GLY A 35 34.21 -27.76 33.04
CA GLY A 35 32.93 -27.08 32.86
C GLY A 35 32.42 -27.14 31.42
N LYS A 36 33.31 -26.98 30.41
CA LYS A 36 32.97 -27.16 29.01
C LYS A 36 32.35 -28.52 28.72
N ASN A 37 33.03 -29.60 29.18
CA ASN A 37 32.61 -30.98 28.93
C ASN A 37 31.28 -31.29 29.64
N GLU A 38 31.10 -30.79 30.86
CA GLU A 38 29.86 -31.03 31.64
C GLU A 38 28.66 -30.32 31.01
N ILE A 39 28.84 -29.06 30.55
CA ILE A 39 27.77 -28.31 29.86
C ILE A 39 27.37 -29.01 28.55
N SER A 40 28.35 -29.42 27.73
CA SER A 40 28.07 -30.13 26.48
C SER A 40 27.37 -31.47 26.72
N GLY A 41 27.82 -32.22 27.74
CA GLY A 41 27.18 -33.48 28.11
C GLY A 41 25.78 -33.33 28.70
N TYR A 42 25.51 -32.27 29.47
CA TYR A 42 24.19 -31.96 30.01
C TYR A 42 23.20 -31.62 28.90
N VAL A 43 23.58 -30.73 27.95
CA VAL A 43 22.75 -30.39 26.80
C VAL A 43 22.43 -31.64 25.98
N GLY A 44 23.43 -32.48 25.68
CA GLY A 44 23.22 -33.71 24.91
C GLY A 44 22.23 -34.67 25.60
N ARG A 45 22.35 -34.85 26.93
CA ARG A 45 21.43 -35.71 27.68
C ARG A 45 20.00 -35.16 27.84
N SER A 46 19.87 -33.84 27.97
CA SER A 46 18.58 -33.20 28.24
C SER A 46 17.76 -32.87 26.97
N THR A 47 18.42 -32.59 25.84
CA THR A 47 17.74 -32.12 24.63
C THR A 47 17.95 -33.05 23.42
N GLY A 48 18.85 -34.02 23.47
CA GLY A 48 19.25 -34.81 22.32
C GLY A 48 20.08 -34.05 21.27
N MET A 49 20.46 -32.81 21.57
CA MET A 49 21.24 -31.95 20.67
C MET A 49 22.76 -32.10 20.95
N GLU A 50 23.57 -31.89 19.93
CA GLU A 50 25.02 -31.93 20.06
C GLU A 50 25.58 -30.52 20.22
N LEU A 51 26.11 -30.20 21.42
CA LEU A 51 26.75 -28.92 21.71
C LEU A 51 28.27 -29.06 21.68
N SER A 52 28.91 -28.37 20.76
CA SER A 52 30.36 -28.20 20.70
C SER A 52 30.77 -26.80 21.15
N ILE A 53 31.74 -26.71 22.03
CA ILE A 53 32.30 -25.45 22.55
C ILE A 53 33.81 -25.48 22.27
N GLY A 54 34.37 -24.50 21.58
CA GLY A 54 35.80 -24.36 21.35
C GLY A 54 36.52 -24.05 22.65
N LYS A 55 36.21 -22.92 23.27
CA LYS A 55 36.84 -22.46 24.50
C LYS A 55 35.83 -21.88 25.47
N LEU A 56 35.93 -22.27 26.73
CA LEU A 56 35.22 -21.66 27.85
C LEU A 56 36.22 -20.89 28.70
N SER A 57 35.95 -19.60 28.94
CA SER A 57 36.83 -18.76 29.76
C SER A 57 36.03 -17.84 30.66
N LEU A 58 36.50 -17.63 31.88
CA LEU A 58 35.94 -16.62 32.78
C LEU A 58 36.92 -15.45 32.83
N LYS A 59 36.46 -14.25 32.51
CA LYS A 59 37.21 -12.99 32.57
C LYS A 59 36.80 -12.17 33.79
N PHE A 60 37.73 -11.46 34.37
CA PHE A 60 37.45 -10.53 35.49
C PHE A 60 36.58 -9.35 35.00
N PRO A 61 35.63 -8.86 35.77
CA PRO A 61 35.01 -9.44 36.96
C PRO A 61 33.76 -10.28 36.60
N PHE A 62 33.81 -11.59 36.70
CA PHE A 62 32.68 -12.53 36.51
C PHE A 62 31.98 -12.46 35.13
N ARG A 63 32.77 -12.37 34.05
CA ARG A 63 32.31 -12.43 32.69
C ARG A 63 32.66 -13.78 32.09
N LEU A 64 31.61 -14.62 31.89
CA LEU A 64 31.77 -15.88 31.16
C LEU A 64 31.85 -15.58 29.67
N GLN A 65 32.89 -16.08 29.03
CA GLN A 65 33.03 -16.02 27.57
C GLN A 65 33.15 -17.43 27.02
N ILE A 66 32.37 -17.74 26.04
CA ILE A 66 32.32 -19.00 25.32
C ILE A 66 32.64 -18.68 23.86
N ASP A 67 33.73 -19.23 23.36
CA ASP A 67 34.18 -19.01 22.00
C ASP A 67 33.94 -20.28 21.16
N ASP A 68 33.65 -20.09 19.87
CA ASP A 68 33.43 -21.13 18.87
C ASP A 68 32.33 -22.13 19.30
N ILE A 69 31.13 -21.66 19.41
CA ILE A 69 29.95 -22.46 19.78
C ILE A 69 29.31 -23.00 18.52
N LEU A 70 28.98 -24.29 18.54
CA LEU A 70 28.20 -24.97 17.54
C LEU A 70 27.16 -25.86 18.23
N LEU A 71 25.87 -25.60 17.99
CA LEU A 71 24.76 -26.42 18.45
C LEU A 71 24.09 -27.07 17.24
N LEU A 72 24.07 -28.38 17.22
CA LEU A 72 23.40 -29.17 16.18
C LEU A 72 22.13 -29.78 16.73
N THR A 73 21.13 -29.90 15.87
CA THR A 73 19.90 -30.66 16.14
C THR A 73 20.19 -32.17 16.20
N SER A 74 19.20 -32.96 16.60
CA SER A 74 19.29 -34.44 16.55
C SER A 74 19.50 -34.96 15.13
N SER A 75 19.08 -34.23 14.10
CA SER A 75 19.32 -34.50 12.66
C SER A 75 20.70 -34.03 12.18
N ARG A 76 21.52 -33.44 13.06
CA ARG A 76 22.83 -32.83 12.77
C ARG A 76 22.76 -31.54 11.93
N ASP A 77 21.63 -30.91 11.85
CA ASP A 77 21.53 -29.59 11.24
C ASP A 77 22.00 -28.50 12.21
N THR A 78 22.64 -27.47 11.67
CA THR A 78 23.12 -26.35 12.49
C THR A 78 21.93 -25.53 12.98
N LEU A 79 21.67 -25.56 14.29
CA LEU A 79 20.67 -24.71 14.93
C LEU A 79 21.28 -23.36 15.34
N LEU A 80 22.49 -23.38 15.92
CA LEU A 80 23.20 -22.18 16.37
C LEU A 80 24.68 -22.33 16.13
N GLN A 81 25.29 -21.34 15.53
CA GLN A 81 26.74 -21.19 15.45
C GLN A 81 27.10 -19.77 15.85
N SER A 82 28.08 -19.61 16.75
CA SER A 82 28.52 -18.27 17.19
C SER A 82 30.02 -18.25 17.43
N SER A 83 30.68 -17.19 16.98
CA SER A 83 32.11 -17.00 17.24
C SER A 83 32.37 -16.68 18.71
N SER A 84 31.50 -15.94 19.38
CA SER A 84 31.56 -15.76 20.82
C SER A 84 30.23 -15.38 21.47
N ILE A 85 29.98 -15.98 22.63
CA ILE A 85 28.89 -15.59 23.55
C ILE A 85 29.52 -15.10 24.85
N GLN A 86 29.15 -13.90 25.28
CA GLN A 86 29.60 -13.34 26.54
C GLN A 86 28.41 -13.16 27.48
N VAL A 87 28.54 -13.65 28.70
CA VAL A 87 27.54 -13.51 29.76
C VAL A 87 28.20 -12.86 30.98
N GLY A 88 27.81 -11.64 31.29
CA GLY A 88 28.22 -10.94 32.51
C GLY A 88 27.21 -11.25 33.63
N VAL A 89 27.75 -11.66 34.80
CA VAL A 89 26.91 -12.00 35.96
C VAL A 89 27.20 -11.03 37.11
N ALA A 90 26.19 -10.69 37.91
CA ALA A 90 26.34 -9.80 39.06
C ALA A 90 27.00 -10.56 40.23
N PRO A 91 28.23 -10.19 40.67
CA PRO A 91 28.93 -10.90 41.75
C PRO A 91 28.12 -10.89 43.07
N ALA A 92 27.54 -9.76 43.41
CA ALA A 92 26.76 -9.60 44.63
C ALA A 92 25.48 -10.47 44.68
N ALA A 93 24.89 -10.80 43.52
CA ALA A 93 23.75 -11.69 43.43
C ALA A 93 24.18 -13.16 43.61
N LEU A 94 25.34 -13.55 43.04
CA LEU A 94 25.92 -14.89 43.23
C LEU A 94 26.21 -15.21 44.69
N LEU A 95 26.71 -14.23 45.45
CA LEU A 95 26.94 -14.39 46.90
C LEU A 95 25.66 -14.65 47.68
N ARG A 96 24.52 -14.31 47.12
CA ARG A 96 23.17 -14.56 47.69
C ARG A 96 22.51 -15.80 47.08
N GLY A 97 23.22 -16.58 46.28
CA GLY A 97 22.66 -17.76 45.62
C GLY A 97 21.75 -17.45 44.43
N GLN A 98 21.79 -16.22 43.91
CA GLN A 98 20.96 -15.79 42.78
C GLN A 98 21.84 -15.57 41.55
N VAL A 99 21.40 -16.04 40.38
CA VAL A 99 22.05 -15.76 39.11
C VAL A 99 21.37 -14.55 38.45
N GLN A 100 22.03 -13.39 38.51
CA GLN A 100 21.54 -12.17 37.88
C GLN A 100 22.46 -11.82 36.70
N ILE A 101 21.90 -11.87 35.51
CA ILE A 101 22.61 -11.55 34.27
C ILE A 101 22.68 -10.02 34.11
N GLN A 102 23.89 -9.49 34.02
CA GLN A 102 24.10 -8.04 33.78
C GLN A 102 24.21 -7.69 32.31
N LYS A 103 24.79 -8.60 31.51
CA LYS A 103 24.99 -8.40 30.07
C LYS A 103 25.04 -9.74 29.36
N ILE A 104 24.39 -9.85 28.23
CA ILE A 104 24.62 -10.89 27.22
C ILE A 104 25.10 -10.18 25.96
N ALA A 105 26.15 -10.72 25.33
CA ALA A 105 26.60 -10.29 24.03
C ALA A 105 26.87 -11.49 23.14
N LEU A 106 26.41 -11.45 21.91
CA LEU A 106 26.62 -12.43 20.85
C LEU A 106 27.37 -11.74 19.73
N ASN A 107 28.38 -12.40 19.16
CA ASN A 107 29.12 -11.90 18.02
C ASN A 107 29.17 -12.97 16.93
N GLU A 108 28.95 -12.52 15.68
CA GLU A 108 28.98 -13.39 14.49
C GLU A 108 28.15 -14.67 14.73
N THR A 109 26.85 -14.50 14.95
CA THR A 109 25.96 -15.58 15.35
C THR A 109 25.01 -15.93 14.22
N LEU A 110 25.08 -17.17 13.76
CA LEU A 110 24.15 -17.77 12.82
C LEU A 110 23.15 -18.63 13.60
N PHE A 111 21.88 -18.33 13.41
CA PHE A 111 20.76 -19.15 13.88
C PHE A 111 19.98 -19.68 12.69
N ARG A 112 19.64 -20.96 12.70
CA ARG A 112 18.79 -21.60 11.68
C ARG A 112 17.74 -22.43 12.37
N PHE A 113 16.52 -22.30 11.90
CA PHE A 113 15.38 -23.08 12.38
C PHE A 113 14.56 -23.55 11.20
N SER A 114 14.20 -24.84 11.23
CA SER A 114 13.25 -25.44 10.31
C SER A 114 12.20 -26.19 11.13
N ASN A 115 10.92 -26.06 10.77
CA ASN A 115 9.92 -26.94 11.33
C ASN A 115 10.03 -28.36 10.71
N SER A 116 9.32 -29.33 11.30
CA SER A 116 9.45 -30.76 10.95
C SER A 116 9.12 -31.06 9.48
N ASP A 117 8.23 -30.32 8.88
CA ASP A 117 7.77 -30.47 7.48
C ASP A 117 8.48 -29.52 6.50
N SER A 118 9.46 -28.74 7.00
CA SER A 118 10.25 -27.77 6.20
C SER A 118 9.42 -26.70 5.48
N THR A 119 8.19 -26.46 5.94
CA THR A 119 7.34 -25.41 5.40
C THR A 119 7.75 -24.03 5.90
N LEU A 120 8.48 -23.97 7.02
CA LEU A 120 9.07 -22.75 7.58
C LEU A 120 10.57 -22.94 7.76
N LEU A 121 11.36 -22.11 7.07
CA LEU A 121 12.80 -22.01 7.22
C LEU A 121 13.15 -20.59 7.65
N LEU A 122 13.64 -20.44 8.87
CA LEU A 122 14.16 -19.18 9.42
C LEU A 122 15.68 -19.24 9.50
N SER A 123 16.37 -18.27 8.93
CA SER A 123 17.81 -18.07 9.08
C SER A 123 18.07 -16.65 9.56
N ALA A 124 18.88 -16.51 10.60
CA ALA A 124 19.30 -15.21 11.12
C ALA A 124 20.82 -15.18 11.29
N ASN A 125 21.49 -14.33 10.54
CA ASN A 125 22.93 -14.08 10.66
C ASN A 125 23.13 -12.72 11.34
N ILE A 126 23.57 -12.72 12.57
CA ILE A 126 23.66 -11.55 13.45
C ILE A 126 25.13 -11.23 13.69
N LYS A 127 25.57 -10.01 13.32
CA LYS A 127 26.94 -9.56 13.57
C LYS A 127 27.18 -9.28 15.03
N GLN A 128 26.35 -8.43 15.63
CA GLN A 128 26.47 -8.10 17.06
C GLN A 128 25.08 -7.99 17.70
N PHE A 129 24.89 -8.72 18.76
CA PHE A 129 23.73 -8.59 19.65
C PHE A 129 24.20 -8.34 21.06
N SER A 130 23.57 -7.41 21.77
CA SER A 130 23.84 -7.22 23.18
C SER A 130 22.58 -6.78 23.94
N THR A 131 22.41 -7.33 25.14
CA THR A 131 21.37 -6.90 26.07
C THR A 131 21.96 -6.68 27.45
N GLN A 132 21.42 -5.69 28.17
CA GLN A 132 21.84 -5.36 29.53
C GLN A 132 20.70 -5.59 30.51
N LYS A 133 21.06 -6.10 31.71
CA LYS A 133 20.13 -6.37 32.80
C LYS A 133 18.98 -7.31 32.40
N ALA A 134 19.25 -8.23 31.48
CA ALA A 134 18.28 -9.23 31.11
C ALA A 134 17.90 -10.09 32.33
N ASN A 135 16.64 -10.42 32.46
CA ASN A 135 16.13 -11.31 33.50
C ASN A 135 15.24 -12.38 32.86
N VAL A 136 15.47 -13.62 33.25
CA VAL A 136 14.66 -14.77 32.82
C VAL A 136 14.05 -15.39 34.05
N ASN A 137 12.74 -15.31 34.17
CA ASN A 137 11.99 -15.94 35.25
C ASN A 137 11.32 -17.23 34.74
N LEU A 138 11.89 -18.36 35.10
CA LEU A 138 11.40 -19.68 34.66
C LEU A 138 10.10 -20.11 35.37
N LYS A 139 9.76 -19.50 36.51
CA LYS A 139 8.50 -19.80 37.22
C LYS A 139 7.31 -19.17 36.54
N ASP A 140 7.47 -17.92 36.12
CA ASP A 140 6.42 -17.12 35.50
C ASP A 140 6.53 -17.11 33.96
N PHE A 141 7.46 -17.87 33.39
CA PHE A 141 7.74 -17.91 31.95
C PHE A 141 7.88 -16.49 31.34
N HIS A 142 8.65 -15.65 32.04
CA HIS A 142 8.83 -14.25 31.65
C HIS A 142 10.28 -13.90 31.34
N ILE A 143 10.51 -13.21 30.22
CA ILE A 143 11.81 -12.66 29.82
C ILE A 143 11.72 -11.14 29.84
N SER A 144 12.61 -10.48 30.58
CA SER A 144 12.74 -9.04 30.59
C SER A 144 14.05 -8.60 29.91
N LEU A 145 13.94 -7.71 28.92
CA LEU A 145 15.01 -7.16 28.12
C LEU A 145 15.01 -5.63 28.21
N PRO A 146 15.52 -5.04 29.30
CA PRO A 146 15.39 -3.59 29.51
C PRO A 146 16.10 -2.73 28.47
N SER A 147 17.26 -3.19 27.95
CA SER A 147 18.01 -2.50 26.89
C SER A 147 18.72 -3.49 26.01
N THR A 148 18.35 -3.51 24.74
CA THR A 148 18.85 -4.46 23.74
C THR A 148 19.31 -3.73 22.50
N ARG A 149 20.43 -4.14 21.93
CA ARG A 149 20.96 -3.65 20.66
C ARG A 149 21.27 -4.81 19.73
N LEU A 150 20.88 -4.64 18.48
CA LEU A 150 21.24 -5.51 17.36
C LEU A 150 21.88 -4.64 16.28
N ASP A 151 23.14 -4.88 15.99
CA ASP A 151 23.89 -4.15 14.98
C ASP A 151 24.44 -5.11 13.91
N GLY A 152 24.00 -4.90 12.69
CA GLY A 152 24.25 -5.77 11.56
C GLY A 152 23.55 -7.12 11.69
N GLY A 153 22.61 -7.38 10.80
CA GLY A 153 21.90 -8.66 10.76
C GLY A 153 21.21 -8.88 9.43
N GLU A 154 21.20 -10.15 9.02
CA GLU A 154 20.45 -10.62 7.87
C GLU A 154 19.50 -11.72 8.37
N ILE A 155 18.20 -11.50 8.16
CA ILE A 155 17.14 -12.41 8.59
C ILE A 155 16.38 -12.84 7.33
N THR A 156 16.37 -14.13 7.07
CA THR A 156 15.66 -14.71 5.93
C THR A 156 14.56 -15.65 6.43
N LEU A 157 13.34 -15.45 5.95
CA LEU A 157 12.19 -16.28 6.23
C LEU A 157 11.68 -16.87 4.91
N ASN A 158 11.72 -18.19 4.77
CA ASN A 158 11.12 -18.91 3.66
C ASN A 158 9.89 -19.65 4.16
N LEU A 159 8.76 -19.39 3.52
CA LEU A 159 7.50 -20.05 3.78
C LEU A 159 7.11 -20.88 2.56
N SER A 160 6.60 -22.08 2.77
CA SER A 160 6.06 -22.94 1.71
C SER A 160 4.71 -23.48 2.16
N GLU A 161 3.79 -23.70 1.24
CA GLU A 161 2.52 -24.35 1.57
C GLU A 161 2.76 -25.76 2.08
N SER A 162 2.02 -26.17 3.10
CA SER A 162 2.03 -27.54 3.60
C SER A 162 1.28 -28.44 2.61
N SER A 163 1.78 -29.65 2.38
CA SER A 163 1.01 -30.68 1.69
C SER A 163 -0.23 -31.03 2.53
N PRO A 164 -1.42 -31.19 1.92
CA PRO A 164 -2.67 -31.43 2.65
C PRO A 164 -2.69 -32.71 3.51
N ASP A 165 -1.70 -33.60 3.37
CA ASP A 165 -1.64 -34.86 4.09
C ASP A 165 -0.88 -34.82 5.46
N THR A 166 -0.33 -33.68 5.86
CA THR A 166 0.36 -33.54 7.15
C THR A 166 -0.56 -32.87 8.18
N VAL A 167 -1.30 -33.68 8.93
CA VAL A 167 -1.95 -33.24 10.17
C VAL A 167 -0.83 -32.91 11.17
N SER A 168 -0.45 -31.64 11.26
CA SER A 168 0.49 -31.15 12.28
C SER A 168 -0.13 -31.38 13.64
N ALA A 169 0.50 -32.20 14.47
CA ALA A 169 0.14 -32.29 15.87
C ALA A 169 0.20 -30.87 16.48
N GLU A 170 -0.93 -30.39 17.01
CA GLU A 170 -1.02 -29.09 17.67
C GLU A 170 0.05 -28.98 18.75
N SER A 171 1.08 -28.17 18.51
CA SER A 171 1.98 -27.77 19.58
C SER A 171 1.25 -26.75 20.44
N ALA A 172 1.03 -27.08 21.73
CA ALA A 172 0.43 -26.16 22.68
C ALA A 172 1.14 -24.79 22.62
N PRO A 173 0.41 -23.66 22.64
CA PRO A 173 1.02 -22.34 22.58
C PRO A 173 2.02 -22.16 23.71
N LEU A 174 3.17 -21.58 23.40
CA LEU A 174 4.23 -21.32 24.37
C LEU A 174 3.73 -20.31 25.41
N ASN A 175 3.71 -20.70 26.68
CA ASN A 175 3.28 -19.84 27.79
C ASN A 175 4.40 -18.88 28.23
N TRP A 176 4.93 -18.09 27.28
CA TRP A 176 6.00 -17.12 27.54
C TRP A 176 5.55 -15.70 27.25
N SER A 177 6.00 -14.79 28.12
CA SER A 177 5.88 -13.35 27.89
C SER A 177 7.26 -12.69 27.83
N ILE A 178 7.41 -11.68 26.99
CA ILE A 178 8.65 -10.93 26.82
C ILE A 178 8.36 -9.45 27.01
N SER A 179 9.00 -8.83 28.01
CA SER A 179 8.97 -7.37 28.17
C SER A 179 10.25 -6.75 27.67
N VAL A 180 10.12 -5.65 26.93
CA VAL A 180 11.23 -4.92 26.33
C VAL A 180 11.19 -3.48 26.78
N GLY A 181 12.26 -2.95 27.32
CA GLY A 181 12.37 -1.51 27.63
C GLY A 181 12.73 -0.72 26.37
N GLU A 182 13.87 -1.05 25.77
CA GLU A 182 14.33 -0.44 24.52
C GLU A 182 15.04 -1.48 23.64
N ILE A 183 14.67 -1.53 22.35
CA ILE A 183 15.43 -2.23 21.32
C ILE A 183 15.95 -1.21 20.33
N GLY A 184 17.27 -1.14 20.15
CA GLY A 184 17.94 -0.44 19.06
C GLY A 184 18.37 -1.42 17.99
N LEU A 185 17.96 -1.18 16.75
CA LEU A 185 18.36 -1.93 15.56
C LEU A 185 19.19 -1.03 14.66
N SER A 186 20.29 -1.57 14.13
CA SER A 186 21.14 -0.87 13.15
C SER A 186 21.54 -1.84 12.04
N ASN A 187 21.45 -1.38 10.79
CA ASN A 187 21.92 -2.14 9.62
C ASN A 187 21.32 -3.55 9.52
N ILE A 188 20.01 -3.65 9.60
CA ILE A 188 19.26 -4.91 9.52
C ILE A 188 18.71 -5.08 8.12
N HIS A 189 18.92 -6.26 7.55
CA HIS A 189 18.28 -6.71 6.32
C HIS A 189 17.36 -7.89 6.62
N TYR A 190 16.13 -7.79 6.15
CA TYR A 190 15.09 -8.82 6.26
C TYR A 190 14.63 -9.20 4.87
N SER A 191 14.57 -10.49 4.57
CA SER A 191 13.96 -11.01 3.36
C SER A 191 12.96 -12.11 3.68
N MET A 192 11.81 -12.08 3.02
CA MET A 192 10.79 -13.10 3.11
C MET A 192 10.43 -13.59 1.71
N GLN A 193 10.37 -14.91 1.56
CA GLN A 193 9.89 -15.56 0.34
C GLN A 193 8.76 -16.52 0.68
N MET A 194 7.69 -16.45 -0.08
CA MET A 194 6.56 -17.35 0.04
C MET A 194 6.41 -18.15 -1.26
N LYS A 195 6.35 -19.48 -1.15
CA LYS A 195 6.16 -20.40 -2.28
C LYS A 195 4.82 -21.13 -2.10
N PRO A 196 4.11 -21.48 -3.18
CA PRO A 196 4.49 -21.39 -4.61
C PRO A 196 4.26 -20.03 -5.27
N THR A 197 3.61 -19.08 -4.60
CA THR A 197 3.19 -17.79 -5.18
C THR A 197 4.35 -16.87 -5.59
N ILE A 198 5.59 -17.20 -5.20
CA ILE A 198 6.82 -16.40 -5.44
C ILE A 198 6.62 -14.95 -4.93
N GLU A 199 5.91 -14.81 -3.83
CA GLU A 199 5.79 -13.53 -3.16
C GLU A 199 7.09 -13.21 -2.40
N ASN A 200 7.63 -12.03 -2.60
CA ASN A 200 8.88 -11.60 -1.97
C ASN A 200 8.70 -10.26 -1.27
N LEU A 201 9.22 -10.20 -0.05
CA LEU A 201 9.36 -8.96 0.70
C LEU A 201 10.82 -8.80 1.14
N ASP A 202 11.46 -7.72 0.71
CA ASP A 202 12.79 -7.32 1.15
C ASP A 202 12.70 -6.01 1.93
N ALA A 203 13.34 -5.95 3.10
CA ALA A 203 13.39 -4.75 3.92
C ALA A 203 14.81 -4.53 4.45
N SER A 204 15.36 -3.35 4.19
CA SER A 204 16.64 -2.90 4.75
C SER A 204 16.40 -1.72 5.67
N ILE A 205 16.85 -1.81 6.91
CA ILE A 205 16.65 -0.78 7.95
C ILE A 205 17.99 -0.29 8.42
N GLN A 206 18.32 0.99 8.20
CA GLN A 206 19.56 1.56 8.72
C GLN A 206 19.49 1.74 10.24
N LYS A 207 18.37 2.27 10.74
CA LYS A 207 18.14 2.44 12.19
C LYS A 207 16.67 2.24 12.52
N ALA A 208 16.42 1.47 13.60
CA ALA A 208 15.11 1.44 14.21
C ALA A 208 15.24 1.44 15.74
N ARG A 209 14.21 1.96 16.39
CA ARG A 209 14.11 2.02 17.84
C ARG A 209 12.69 1.66 18.27
N LEU A 210 12.59 0.67 19.14
CA LEU A 210 11.35 0.25 19.76
C LEU A 210 11.44 0.56 21.25
N LEU A 211 10.41 1.18 21.78
CA LEU A 211 10.33 1.56 23.20
C LEU A 211 9.13 0.89 23.85
N GLN A 212 9.35 0.33 25.04
CA GLN A 212 8.31 -0.26 25.89
C GLN A 212 7.45 -1.27 25.12
N GLY A 213 8.07 -2.38 24.75
CA GLY A 213 7.42 -3.51 24.07
C GLY A 213 6.99 -4.59 25.05
N GLU A 214 5.88 -5.25 24.77
CA GLU A 214 5.39 -6.44 25.45
C GLU A 214 4.91 -7.45 24.40
N ILE A 215 5.41 -8.67 24.47
CA ILE A 215 5.02 -9.78 23.60
C ILE A 215 4.49 -10.89 24.50
N ASP A 216 3.26 -11.29 24.30
CA ASP A 216 2.62 -12.40 24.98
C ASP A 216 2.38 -13.50 23.94
N LEU A 217 3.17 -14.58 24.02
CA LEU A 217 3.09 -15.69 23.07
C LEU A 217 1.85 -16.54 23.30
N TYR A 218 1.38 -16.65 24.55
CA TYR A 218 0.17 -17.38 24.88
C TYR A 218 -1.08 -16.60 24.44
N GLY A 219 -1.16 -15.31 24.79
CA GLY A 219 -2.24 -14.42 24.39
C GLY A 219 -2.13 -13.90 22.96
N GLN A 220 -1.09 -14.32 22.21
CA GLN A 220 -0.84 -13.88 20.84
C GLN A 220 -0.96 -12.37 20.66
N SER A 221 -0.25 -11.62 21.51
CA SER A 221 -0.32 -10.16 21.45
C SER A 221 1.07 -9.51 21.46
N VAL A 222 1.18 -8.43 20.68
CA VAL A 222 2.34 -7.54 20.65
C VAL A 222 1.87 -6.12 20.91
N ARG A 223 2.40 -5.51 21.96
CA ARG A 223 2.15 -4.09 22.30
C ARG A 223 3.47 -3.33 22.28
N VAL A 224 3.48 -2.19 21.60
CA VAL A 224 4.66 -1.31 21.52
C VAL A 224 4.20 0.12 21.79
N SER A 225 4.84 0.82 22.73
CA SER A 225 4.52 2.21 22.99
C SER A 225 5.00 3.12 21.86
N GLU A 226 6.23 2.92 21.37
CA GLU A 226 6.75 3.73 20.28
C GLU A 226 7.68 2.92 19.38
N ALA A 227 7.49 3.03 18.07
CA ALA A 227 8.34 2.48 17.03
C ALA A 227 8.80 3.60 16.09
N ILE A 228 10.12 3.77 15.97
CA ILE A 228 10.73 4.78 15.10
C ILE A 228 11.64 4.05 14.12
N ILE A 229 11.47 4.30 12.83
CA ILE A 229 12.33 3.74 11.78
C ILE A 229 12.90 4.90 10.96
N ASP A 230 14.21 4.95 10.83
CA ASP A 230 14.92 5.96 10.05
C ASP A 230 15.69 5.27 8.91
N LYS A 231 15.41 5.70 7.69
CA LYS A 231 16.01 5.18 6.45
C LYS A 231 15.77 3.67 6.26
N GLY A 232 14.49 3.28 6.24
CA GLY A 232 14.08 1.95 5.75
C GLY A 232 13.92 1.97 4.23
N ASP A 233 14.29 0.87 3.58
CA ASP A 233 14.02 0.56 2.17
C ASP A 233 13.21 -0.73 2.13
N TYR A 234 11.98 -0.67 1.61
CA TYR A 234 11.03 -1.79 1.59
C TYR A 234 10.68 -2.11 0.15
N ARG A 235 10.82 -3.37 -0.25
CA ARG A 235 10.51 -3.84 -1.60
C ARG A 235 9.57 -5.02 -1.53
N TYR A 236 8.39 -4.86 -2.11
CA TYR A 236 7.38 -5.90 -2.13
C TYR A 236 7.02 -6.28 -3.57
N TYR A 237 7.16 -7.55 -3.86
CA TYR A 237 6.83 -8.17 -5.13
C TYR A 237 5.73 -9.21 -4.88
N PRO A 238 4.46 -8.88 -5.17
CA PRO A 238 3.37 -9.84 -4.98
C PRO A 238 3.55 -11.02 -5.92
N GLY A 239 3.19 -12.21 -5.44
CA GLY A 239 3.27 -13.42 -6.25
C GLY A 239 2.29 -13.41 -7.41
N SER A 240 2.64 -14.13 -8.48
CA SER A 240 1.71 -14.43 -9.57
C SER A 240 0.81 -15.61 -9.14
N GLY A 241 -0.17 -15.34 -8.29
CA GLY A 241 -1.22 -16.32 -8.01
C GLY A 241 -2.16 -16.38 -9.20
N ASN A 242 -2.39 -17.55 -9.79
CA ASN A 242 -3.61 -17.81 -10.52
C ASN A 242 -4.75 -17.64 -9.52
N ASN A 243 -5.56 -16.58 -9.69
CA ASN A 243 -6.77 -16.34 -8.88
C ASN A 243 -7.90 -17.34 -9.20
N GLU A 244 -7.59 -18.59 -9.29
CA GLU A 244 -8.53 -19.70 -9.25
C GLU A 244 -8.34 -20.48 -7.94
N ALA A 245 -8.34 -19.75 -6.82
CA ALA A 245 -8.71 -20.39 -5.58
C ALA A 245 -10.23 -20.58 -5.65
N GLU A 246 -10.69 -21.77 -5.98
CA GLU A 246 -12.03 -22.21 -5.63
C GLU A 246 -12.25 -21.90 -4.15
N PRO A 247 -13.41 -21.38 -3.75
CA PRO A 247 -13.70 -21.18 -2.33
C PRO A 247 -13.60 -22.55 -1.66
N GLU A 248 -12.57 -22.75 -0.84
CA GLU A 248 -12.51 -23.92 0.02
C GLU A 248 -13.81 -23.93 0.84
N GLU A 249 -14.62 -24.97 0.64
CA GLU A 249 -15.70 -25.30 1.56
C GLU A 249 -15.06 -25.44 2.93
N ASN A 250 -15.36 -24.48 3.81
CA ASN A 250 -14.94 -24.51 5.20
C ASN A 250 -15.46 -25.81 5.83
N ASP A 251 -14.61 -26.80 5.97
CA ASP A 251 -14.84 -27.88 6.92
C ASP A 251 -14.92 -27.25 8.32
N ALA A 252 -16.08 -27.34 8.91
CA ALA A 252 -16.47 -26.64 10.16
C ALA A 252 -15.69 -27.05 11.42
N ASP A 253 -14.67 -27.91 11.30
CA ASP A 253 -13.91 -28.47 12.44
C ASP A 253 -12.43 -28.05 12.49
N THR A 254 -11.98 -27.11 11.67
CA THR A 254 -10.62 -26.56 11.82
C THR A 254 -10.60 -25.61 13.01
N ILE A 255 -9.93 -26.01 14.10
CA ILE A 255 -9.64 -25.12 15.25
C ILE A 255 -8.70 -24.01 14.76
N VAL A 256 -9.29 -22.87 14.41
CA VAL A 256 -8.52 -21.69 13.97
C VAL A 256 -7.89 -21.07 15.20
N SER A 257 -6.55 -21.10 15.29
CA SER A 257 -5.83 -20.37 16.35
C SER A 257 -6.26 -18.89 16.35
N PRO A 258 -6.47 -18.26 17.54
CA PRO A 258 -6.89 -16.87 17.59
C PRO A 258 -5.85 -15.97 16.88
N PRO A 259 -6.30 -14.96 16.14
CA PRO A 259 -5.38 -14.08 15.41
C PRO A 259 -4.54 -13.23 16.35
N TRP A 260 -3.30 -12.97 15.97
CA TRP A 260 -2.40 -12.07 16.68
C TRP A 260 -2.97 -10.66 16.80
N THR A 261 -2.86 -10.08 18.00
CA THR A 261 -3.20 -8.69 18.27
C THR A 261 -1.93 -7.83 18.25
N VAL A 262 -1.86 -6.84 17.37
CA VAL A 262 -0.74 -5.90 17.30
C VAL A 262 -1.23 -4.49 17.62
N GLN A 263 -0.60 -3.87 18.63
CA GLN A 263 -0.89 -2.51 19.04
C GLN A 263 0.39 -1.68 19.09
N ILE A 264 0.41 -0.56 18.35
CA ILE A 264 1.52 0.39 18.39
C ILE A 264 0.95 1.77 18.69
N GLN A 265 1.28 2.33 19.88
CA GLN A 265 0.75 3.63 20.28
C GLN A 265 1.28 4.78 19.42
N LYS A 266 2.56 4.71 19.02
CA LYS A 266 3.17 5.69 18.12
C LYS A 266 4.08 5.00 17.13
N LEU A 267 3.78 5.14 15.84
CA LEU A 267 4.65 4.71 14.75
C LEU A 267 5.17 5.93 14.00
N ARG A 268 6.49 6.03 13.85
CA ARG A 268 7.17 7.11 13.15
C ARG A 268 8.16 6.53 12.14
N LEU A 269 8.01 6.92 10.89
CA LEU A 269 8.95 6.60 9.82
C LEU A 269 9.55 7.89 9.29
N HIS A 270 10.89 7.95 9.18
CA HIS A 270 11.61 9.11 8.68
C HIS A 270 12.51 8.70 7.51
N ARG A 271 12.40 9.41 6.38
CA ARG A 271 13.26 9.23 5.21
C ARG A 271 13.29 7.79 4.68
N ASN A 272 12.12 7.15 4.67
CA ASN A 272 12.01 5.79 4.17
C ASN A 272 11.74 5.76 2.67
N GLN A 273 11.94 4.61 2.05
CA GLN A 273 11.65 4.32 0.65
C GLN A 273 10.80 3.04 0.56
N ALA A 274 9.94 2.96 -0.43
CA ALA A 274 9.16 1.76 -0.68
C ALA A 274 8.97 1.52 -2.19
N LEU A 275 9.08 0.27 -2.60
CA LEU A 275 8.80 -0.20 -3.94
C LEU A 275 7.76 -1.31 -3.89
N TYR A 276 6.68 -1.13 -4.63
CA TYR A 276 5.73 -2.17 -4.99
C TYR A 276 5.84 -2.41 -6.50
N ALA A 277 6.11 -3.63 -6.93
CA ALA A 277 6.22 -3.94 -8.34
C ALA A 277 5.61 -5.31 -8.65
N LEU A 278 4.67 -5.35 -9.60
CA LEU A 278 4.16 -6.61 -10.14
C LEU A 278 5.30 -7.34 -10.88
N PRO A 279 5.38 -8.68 -10.78
CA PRO A 279 6.36 -9.46 -11.52
C PRO A 279 6.31 -9.14 -13.02
N THR A 280 7.47 -9.05 -13.67
CA THR A 280 7.58 -8.76 -15.11
C THR A 280 7.04 -7.40 -15.58
N ARG A 281 6.55 -6.53 -14.68
CA ARG A 281 6.05 -5.20 -15.03
C ARG A 281 7.17 -4.26 -15.44
N ILE A 282 7.07 -3.71 -16.66
CA ILE A 282 7.92 -2.60 -17.12
C ILE A 282 7.26 -1.29 -16.69
N PRO A 283 7.95 -0.41 -15.93
CA PRO A 283 7.38 0.84 -15.45
C PRO A 283 6.89 1.73 -16.60
N GLN A 284 5.64 2.19 -16.53
CA GLN A 284 5.08 3.13 -17.50
C GLN A 284 5.35 4.59 -17.07
N LYS A 285 5.23 5.53 -18.01
CA LYS A 285 5.27 6.96 -17.68
C LYS A 285 4.03 7.33 -16.87
N GLY A 286 4.16 8.31 -15.95
CA GLY A 286 3.09 8.72 -15.07
C GLY A 286 2.94 7.80 -13.85
N LEU A 287 1.77 7.83 -13.23
CA LEU A 287 1.44 6.99 -12.09
C LEU A 287 1.11 5.57 -12.58
N ASP A 288 1.91 4.61 -12.17
CA ASP A 288 1.73 3.21 -12.54
C ASP A 288 1.41 2.38 -11.28
N PHE A 289 0.15 1.99 -11.11
CA PHE A 289 -0.27 1.18 -9.95
C PHE A 289 0.33 -0.23 -9.92
N GLY A 290 0.86 -0.72 -11.01
CA GLY A 290 1.62 -1.97 -11.07
C GLY A 290 3.12 -1.79 -10.76
N TYR A 291 3.58 -0.54 -10.61
CA TYR A 291 4.95 -0.22 -10.26
C TYR A 291 5.01 1.11 -9.50
N LEU A 292 4.80 1.06 -8.19
CA LEU A 292 4.82 2.23 -7.30
C LEU A 292 6.17 2.33 -6.61
N SER A 293 6.88 3.42 -6.84
CA SER A 293 8.15 3.74 -6.17
C SER A 293 7.99 5.03 -5.37
N LEU A 294 8.08 4.92 -4.07
CA LEU A 294 7.90 6.00 -3.13
C LEU A 294 9.21 6.34 -2.43
N ASP A 295 9.61 7.60 -2.50
CA ASP A 295 10.80 8.13 -1.87
C ASP A 295 10.44 9.14 -0.77
N ASN A 296 11.37 9.34 0.17
CA ASN A 296 11.24 10.30 1.27
C ASN A 296 9.95 10.13 2.07
N ILE A 297 9.61 8.87 2.38
CA ILE A 297 8.40 8.56 3.13
C ILE A 297 8.56 9.04 4.57
N GLU A 298 7.63 9.90 5.00
CA GLU A 298 7.44 10.37 6.36
C GLU A 298 6.08 9.92 6.85
N ILE A 299 6.03 9.12 7.90
CA ILE A 299 4.77 8.60 8.48
C ILE A 299 4.70 8.92 9.96
N ALA A 300 3.53 9.39 10.40
CA ALA A 300 3.14 9.47 11.79
C ALA A 300 1.74 8.86 11.96
N ILE A 301 1.68 7.75 12.68
CA ILE A 301 0.45 7.04 13.05
C ILE A 301 0.41 6.98 14.57
N ASP A 302 -0.76 7.26 15.15
CA ASP A 302 -1.01 7.12 16.58
C ASP A 302 -2.09 6.07 16.82
N SER A 303 -1.85 5.15 17.76
CA SER A 303 -2.81 4.09 18.14
C SER A 303 -3.18 3.14 17.00
N LEU A 304 -2.17 2.66 16.26
CA LEU A 304 -2.35 1.57 15.30
C LEU A 304 -2.82 0.32 16.03
N TYR A 305 -3.86 -0.30 15.50
CA TYR A 305 -4.43 -1.54 16.02
C TYR A 305 -4.67 -2.52 14.86
N ASN A 306 -4.30 -3.77 15.07
CA ASN A 306 -4.64 -4.88 14.19
C ASN A 306 -4.93 -6.14 15.00
N ARG A 307 -6.00 -6.85 14.66
CA ARG A 307 -6.33 -8.18 15.17
C ARG A 307 -7.06 -8.96 14.07
N GLY A 308 -6.33 -9.82 13.39
CA GLY A 308 -6.88 -10.51 12.22
C GLY A 308 -7.40 -9.54 11.18
N SER A 309 -8.69 -9.61 10.86
CA SER A 309 -9.35 -8.68 9.93
C SER A 309 -9.70 -7.32 10.52
N GLU A 310 -9.60 -7.15 11.86
CA GLU A 310 -9.84 -5.86 12.50
C GLU A 310 -8.59 -4.98 12.39
N ILE A 311 -8.68 -3.85 11.69
CA ILE A 311 -7.58 -2.91 11.47
C ILE A 311 -8.07 -1.49 11.77
N CYS A 312 -7.26 -0.74 12.52
CA CYS A 312 -7.46 0.70 12.72
C CYS A 312 -6.13 1.42 12.54
N VAL A 313 -6.08 2.35 11.56
CA VAL A 313 -4.88 3.12 11.21
C VAL A 313 -5.21 4.61 11.21
N PRO A 314 -5.07 5.31 12.35
CA PRO A 314 -5.24 6.77 12.42
C PRO A 314 -3.97 7.46 11.92
N ILE A 315 -3.96 7.85 10.66
CA ILE A 315 -2.86 8.57 10.02
C ILE A 315 -2.89 10.04 10.46
N LYS A 316 -1.86 10.51 11.14
CA LYS A 316 -1.66 11.92 11.50
C LYS A 316 -0.92 12.67 10.42
N GLN A 317 0.04 12.00 9.81
CA GLN A 317 0.84 12.50 8.71
C GLN A 317 1.35 11.36 7.85
N LEU A 318 1.23 11.53 6.54
CA LEU A 318 1.91 10.73 5.54
C LEU A 318 2.36 11.69 4.44
N ALA A 319 3.64 11.69 4.13
CA ALA A 319 4.23 12.45 3.02
C ALA A 319 5.20 11.55 2.25
N PHE A 320 5.30 11.73 0.95
CA PHE A 320 6.21 10.98 0.08
C PHE A 320 6.31 11.65 -1.29
N THR A 321 7.30 11.24 -2.06
CA THR A 321 7.41 11.56 -3.49
C THR A 321 7.31 10.27 -4.29
N GLU A 322 6.39 10.22 -5.26
CA GLU A 322 6.26 9.09 -6.16
C GLU A 322 7.07 9.33 -7.45
N ARG A 323 7.52 8.26 -8.09
CA ARG A 323 8.37 8.25 -9.30
C ARG A 323 7.86 9.13 -10.45
N SER A 324 6.54 9.30 -10.61
CA SER A 324 5.94 10.22 -11.58
C SER A 324 6.26 11.70 -11.33
N GLY A 325 6.83 12.02 -10.17
CA GLY A 325 7.10 13.38 -9.70
C GLY A 325 5.96 14.00 -8.89
N ILE A 326 4.94 13.22 -8.55
CA ILE A 326 3.91 13.64 -7.59
C ILE A 326 4.54 13.66 -6.19
N ALA A 327 4.50 14.81 -5.54
CA ALA A 327 4.94 14.98 -4.18
C ALA A 327 3.72 15.19 -3.27
N VAL A 328 3.36 14.18 -2.50
CA VAL A 328 2.36 14.25 -1.45
C VAL A 328 3.03 14.87 -0.22
N THR A 329 2.60 16.07 0.15
CA THR A 329 3.20 16.83 1.25
C THR A 329 2.56 16.52 2.59
N ARG A 330 1.28 16.14 2.58
CA ARG A 330 0.54 15.76 3.78
C ARG A 330 -0.66 14.89 3.42
N THR A 331 -0.82 13.82 4.16
CA THR A 331 -2.05 13.03 4.19
C THR A 331 -2.42 12.77 5.63
N GLN A 332 -3.71 12.89 5.96
CA GLN A 332 -4.27 12.55 7.26
C GLN A 332 -5.62 11.85 7.08
N GLY A 333 -6.06 11.11 8.08
CA GLY A 333 -7.34 10.40 8.06
C GLY A 333 -7.30 9.14 8.90
N THR A 334 -8.43 8.48 9.03
CA THR A 334 -8.53 7.21 9.76
C THR A 334 -9.08 6.15 8.83
N PHE A 335 -8.28 5.11 8.61
CA PHE A 335 -8.72 3.89 7.94
C PHE A 335 -9.12 2.87 8.99
N THR A 336 -10.29 2.27 8.84
CA THR A 336 -10.75 1.14 9.66
C THR A 336 -11.25 0.01 8.77
N MET A 337 -11.01 -1.21 9.20
CA MET A 337 -11.57 -2.42 8.64
C MET A 337 -12.00 -3.32 9.80
N ASP A 338 -13.17 -3.90 9.70
CA ASP A 338 -13.72 -4.85 10.67
C ASP A 338 -14.69 -5.82 9.99
N SER A 339 -15.40 -6.63 10.77
CA SER A 339 -16.39 -7.59 10.26
C SER A 339 -17.56 -6.93 9.51
N THR A 340 -17.80 -5.64 9.70
CA THR A 340 -18.88 -4.89 9.03
C THR A 340 -18.44 -4.32 7.68
N GLY A 341 -17.14 -4.12 7.48
CA GLY A 341 -16.57 -3.60 6.24
C GLY A 341 -15.38 -2.68 6.43
N ILE A 342 -15.19 -1.77 5.47
CA ILE A 342 -14.12 -0.78 5.46
C ILE A 342 -14.66 0.64 5.59
N SER A 343 -13.88 1.50 6.22
CA SER A 343 -14.19 2.93 6.31
C SER A 343 -12.92 3.77 6.21
N LEU A 344 -12.98 4.84 5.41
CA LEU A 344 -11.97 5.89 5.35
C LEU A 344 -12.65 7.20 5.77
N GLN A 345 -12.26 7.72 6.93
CA GLN A 345 -12.88 8.90 7.51
C GLN A 345 -11.91 10.07 7.61
N LYS A 346 -12.42 11.28 7.42
CA LYS A 346 -11.66 12.54 7.52
C LYS A 346 -10.37 12.52 6.71
N PHE A 347 -10.39 11.79 5.58
CA PHE A 347 -9.24 11.69 4.70
C PHE A 347 -9.01 13.03 4.01
N GLN A 348 -7.77 13.51 4.11
CA GLN A 348 -7.29 14.70 3.41
C GLN A 348 -5.90 14.40 2.89
N MET A 349 -5.66 14.66 1.62
CA MET A 349 -4.36 14.52 0.97
C MET A 349 -4.03 15.78 0.21
N ASN A 350 -2.85 16.30 0.46
CA ASN A 350 -2.35 17.52 -0.19
C ASN A 350 -1.06 17.18 -0.93
N THR A 351 -0.97 17.66 -2.15
CA THR A 351 0.29 17.83 -2.86
C THR A 351 0.75 19.29 -2.71
N ALA A 352 1.81 19.69 -3.40
CA ALA A 352 2.18 21.11 -3.48
C ALA A 352 1.12 21.97 -4.21
N LEU A 353 0.29 21.37 -5.06
CA LEU A 353 -0.61 22.07 -5.97
C LEU A 353 -2.09 21.64 -5.84
N SER A 354 -2.33 20.42 -5.37
CA SER A 354 -3.68 19.81 -5.32
C SER A 354 -4.10 19.48 -3.89
N GLU A 355 -5.42 19.46 -3.67
CA GLU A 355 -6.06 19.10 -2.40
C GLU A 355 -7.17 18.08 -2.67
N ILE A 356 -7.21 16.99 -1.91
CA ILE A 356 -8.23 15.94 -2.01
C ILE A 356 -8.76 15.64 -0.62
N SER A 357 -10.08 15.62 -0.47
CA SER A 357 -10.78 15.15 0.73
C SER A 357 -11.74 14.03 0.36
N ALA A 358 -11.71 12.95 1.12
CA ALA A 358 -12.57 11.80 0.88
C ALA A 358 -13.18 11.24 2.15
N GLN A 359 -14.36 10.67 2.00
CA GLN A 359 -15.02 9.83 2.97
C GLN A 359 -15.60 8.63 2.23
N ILE A 360 -15.21 7.43 2.64
CA ILE A 360 -15.63 6.19 1.99
C ILE A 360 -16.12 5.24 3.08
N LYS A 361 -17.23 4.56 2.83
CA LYS A 361 -17.70 3.42 3.60
C LYS A 361 -18.13 2.33 2.64
N ALA A 362 -17.74 1.10 2.91
CA ALA A 362 -18.21 -0.05 2.16
C ALA A 362 -18.35 -1.26 3.10
N GLY A 363 -19.40 -2.04 2.92
CA GLY A 363 -19.62 -3.28 3.68
C GLY A 363 -18.57 -4.35 3.36
N ASN A 364 -18.51 -5.39 4.19
CA ASN A 364 -17.51 -6.47 4.07
C ASN A 364 -17.56 -7.23 2.75
N GLY A 365 -18.74 -7.31 2.09
CA GLY A 365 -18.88 -7.91 0.77
C GLY A 365 -18.12 -7.21 -0.35
N ILE A 366 -17.43 -6.08 -0.08
CA ILE A 366 -16.59 -5.39 -1.08
C ILE A 366 -15.43 -6.27 -1.55
N PHE A 367 -14.87 -7.10 -0.67
CA PHE A 367 -13.77 -8.01 -0.98
C PHE A 367 -14.19 -9.19 -1.85
N THR A 368 -15.45 -9.62 -1.73
CA THR A 368 -16.05 -10.69 -2.55
C THR A 368 -16.85 -10.13 -3.74
N GLN A 369 -16.78 -8.82 -3.98
CA GLN A 369 -17.53 -8.13 -5.03
C GLN A 369 -19.05 -8.39 -4.99
N ASN A 370 -19.59 -8.62 -3.79
CA ASN A 370 -21.01 -8.87 -3.61
C ASN A 370 -21.84 -7.62 -3.99
N SER A 371 -22.69 -7.76 -5.00
CA SER A 371 -23.50 -6.67 -5.54
C SER A 371 -24.45 -6.01 -4.52
N GLN A 372 -24.80 -6.71 -3.43
CA GLN A 372 -25.66 -6.18 -2.36
C GLN A 372 -24.89 -5.36 -1.30
N THR A 373 -23.57 -5.28 -1.40
CA THR A 373 -22.72 -4.57 -0.45
C THR A 373 -23.05 -3.07 -0.44
N PRO A 374 -23.39 -2.48 0.72
CA PRO A 374 -23.61 -1.04 0.81
C PRO A 374 -22.30 -0.29 0.57
N VAL A 375 -22.39 0.81 -0.19
CA VAL A 375 -21.26 1.69 -0.52
C VAL A 375 -21.69 3.14 -0.40
N GLU A 376 -20.88 3.96 0.25
CA GLU A 376 -21.03 5.41 0.32
C GLU A 376 -19.67 6.05 0.03
N VAL A 377 -19.64 7.00 -0.92
CA VAL A 377 -18.44 7.73 -1.32
C VAL A 377 -18.76 9.22 -1.39
N ARG A 378 -17.95 10.02 -0.71
CA ARG A 378 -17.92 11.48 -0.85
C ARG A 378 -16.51 11.90 -1.16
N LEU A 379 -16.32 12.62 -2.24
CA LEU A 379 -15.03 13.10 -2.72
C LEU A 379 -15.12 14.59 -3.05
N GLN A 380 -14.21 15.36 -2.50
CA GLN A 380 -13.97 16.74 -2.90
C GLN A 380 -12.51 16.89 -3.30
N ALA A 381 -12.27 17.49 -4.43
CA ALA A 381 -10.91 17.66 -4.92
C ALA A 381 -10.72 19.01 -5.61
N LYS A 382 -9.53 19.57 -5.41
CA LYS A 382 -8.97 20.65 -6.21
C LYS A 382 -7.70 20.10 -6.86
N LEU A 383 -7.75 19.82 -8.15
CA LEU A 383 -6.70 19.15 -8.88
C LEU A 383 -5.97 20.13 -9.81
N ALA A 384 -4.74 20.44 -9.51
CA ALA A 384 -3.93 21.28 -10.36
C ALA A 384 -3.54 20.55 -11.66
N ILE A 385 -3.53 21.26 -12.76
CA ILE A 385 -3.18 20.71 -14.09
C ILE A 385 -1.78 20.09 -14.09
N GLY A 386 -0.82 20.72 -13.40
CA GLY A 386 0.54 20.21 -13.29
C GLY A 386 0.62 18.83 -12.64
N ASP A 387 -0.23 18.53 -11.65
CA ASP A 387 -0.28 17.20 -11.02
C ASP A 387 -1.00 16.20 -11.93
N ILE A 388 -2.05 16.63 -12.65
CA ILE A 388 -2.75 15.78 -13.62
C ILE A 388 -1.78 15.31 -14.72
N ILE A 389 -0.96 16.21 -15.27
CA ILE A 389 0.04 15.87 -16.30
C ILE A 389 1.08 14.87 -15.76
N ARG A 390 1.48 14.99 -14.50
CA ARG A 390 2.43 14.04 -13.89
C ARG A 390 1.83 12.65 -13.73
N VAL A 391 0.54 12.59 -13.38
CA VAL A 391 -0.17 11.31 -13.21
C VAL A 391 -0.53 10.68 -14.56
N LEU A 392 -0.99 11.49 -15.52
CA LEU A 392 -1.54 11.09 -16.82
C LEU A 392 -0.82 11.83 -17.95
N PRO A 393 0.44 11.53 -18.22
CA PRO A 393 1.27 12.26 -19.20
C PRO A 393 0.78 12.12 -20.66
N GLU A 394 -0.03 11.11 -20.97
CA GLU A 394 -0.66 10.94 -22.28
C GLU A 394 -1.61 12.09 -22.64
N TYR A 395 -2.13 12.79 -21.64
CA TYR A 395 -3.01 13.96 -21.83
C TYR A 395 -2.25 15.30 -21.85
N ASP A 396 -0.92 15.30 -21.79
CA ASP A 396 -0.11 16.53 -21.74
C ASP A 396 -0.42 17.48 -22.89
N ASN A 397 -0.56 16.97 -24.11
CA ASN A 397 -0.85 17.78 -25.29
C ASN A 397 -2.18 18.54 -25.20
N TYR A 398 -3.17 17.99 -24.47
CA TYR A 398 -4.50 18.60 -24.27
C TYR A 398 -4.54 19.52 -23.06
N THR A 399 -3.69 19.30 -22.07
CA THR A 399 -3.75 19.98 -20.78
C THR A 399 -2.75 21.13 -20.65
N ARG A 400 -1.72 21.22 -21.48
CA ARG A 400 -0.74 22.33 -21.46
C ARG A 400 -1.39 23.69 -21.62
N GLY A 401 -2.39 23.82 -22.49
CA GLY A 401 -3.17 25.04 -22.63
C GLY A 401 -3.93 25.47 -21.37
N LEU A 402 -4.12 24.57 -20.40
CA LEU A 402 -4.83 24.79 -19.16
C LEU A 402 -3.91 25.11 -17.98
N LEU A 403 -2.58 25.09 -18.15
CA LEU A 403 -1.61 25.27 -17.05
C LEU A 403 -1.75 26.59 -16.28
N LEU A 404 -2.27 27.63 -16.96
CA LEU A 404 -2.52 28.94 -16.32
C LEU A 404 -3.85 28.98 -15.56
N SER A 405 -4.65 27.92 -15.60
CA SER A 405 -5.92 27.85 -14.87
C SER A 405 -5.69 27.46 -13.41
N THR A 406 -6.70 27.71 -12.57
CA THR A 406 -6.67 27.37 -11.14
C THR A 406 -6.80 25.87 -10.86
N GLY A 407 -6.93 25.03 -11.90
CA GLY A 407 -7.15 23.59 -11.81
C GLY A 407 -8.63 23.22 -11.76
N PHE A 408 -8.88 21.91 -11.76
CA PHE A 408 -10.24 21.36 -11.68
C PHE A 408 -10.74 21.34 -10.23
N LEU A 409 -11.98 21.75 -10.03
CA LEU A 409 -12.71 21.53 -8.79
C LEU A 409 -13.70 20.38 -9.02
N SER A 410 -13.73 19.43 -8.09
CA SER A 410 -14.62 18.28 -8.15
C SER A 410 -15.34 18.09 -6.82
N ASN A 411 -16.63 17.75 -6.86
CA ASN A 411 -17.43 17.37 -5.72
C ASN A 411 -18.36 16.22 -6.14
N ILE A 412 -18.06 15.02 -5.67
CA ILE A 412 -18.76 13.79 -6.05
C ILE A 412 -19.37 13.15 -4.81
N SER A 413 -20.64 12.77 -4.88
CA SER A 413 -21.35 12.00 -3.87
C SER A 413 -22.07 10.83 -4.52
N MET A 414 -21.79 9.63 -4.03
CA MET A 414 -22.44 8.40 -4.46
C MET A 414 -22.85 7.58 -3.25
N ASN A 415 -23.98 6.93 -3.32
CA ASN A 415 -24.44 5.96 -2.33
C ASN A 415 -25.23 4.83 -2.97
N GLY A 416 -25.47 3.78 -2.22
CA GLY A 416 -26.28 2.64 -2.69
C GLY A 416 -25.63 1.30 -2.37
N LYS A 417 -25.85 0.34 -3.27
CA LYS A 417 -25.22 -0.97 -3.25
C LYS A 417 -24.18 -1.06 -4.35
N LEU A 418 -23.14 -1.88 -4.19
CA LEU A 418 -22.10 -2.05 -5.19
C LEU A 418 -22.65 -2.41 -6.58
N GLY A 419 -23.75 -3.22 -6.62
CA GLY A 419 -24.44 -3.55 -7.85
C GLY A 419 -25.44 -2.49 -8.33
N ASP A 420 -25.74 -1.45 -7.54
CA ASP A 420 -26.71 -0.40 -7.87
C ASP A 420 -26.39 0.91 -7.12
N LEU A 421 -25.53 1.73 -7.73
CA LEU A 421 -25.02 2.97 -7.16
C LEU A 421 -25.82 4.17 -7.69
N ASN A 422 -26.30 4.97 -6.78
CA ASN A 422 -26.92 6.26 -7.06
C ASN A 422 -25.84 7.37 -7.03
N LEU A 423 -25.61 8.02 -8.15
CA LEU A 423 -24.80 9.22 -8.26
C LEU A 423 -25.67 10.42 -7.87
N GLU A 424 -25.65 10.79 -6.60
CA GLU A 424 -26.42 11.94 -6.10
C GLU A 424 -25.95 13.25 -6.71
N LYS A 425 -24.63 13.34 -6.90
CA LYS A 425 -23.98 14.55 -7.37
C LYS A 425 -22.61 14.24 -7.96
N ALA A 426 -22.32 14.81 -9.11
CA ALA A 426 -20.99 14.94 -9.67
C ALA A 426 -20.82 16.33 -10.27
N ASP A 427 -20.25 17.25 -9.51
CA ASP A 427 -19.90 18.58 -9.99
C ASP A 427 -18.41 18.60 -10.34
N ILE A 428 -18.09 18.90 -11.59
CA ILE A 428 -16.72 19.07 -12.07
C ILE A 428 -16.65 20.44 -12.75
N SER A 429 -15.70 21.27 -12.36
CA SER A 429 -15.57 22.59 -12.96
C SER A 429 -14.12 22.99 -13.16
N LEU A 430 -13.88 23.75 -14.22
CA LEU A 430 -12.68 24.54 -14.40
C LEU A 430 -13.09 26.00 -14.26
N PRO A 431 -12.75 26.67 -13.15
CA PRO A 431 -13.20 28.04 -12.87
C PRO A 431 -12.92 28.99 -14.04
N GLY A 432 -13.92 29.78 -14.41
CA GLY A 432 -13.81 30.69 -15.56
C GLY A 432 -14.02 30.02 -16.93
N THR A 433 -14.02 28.70 -17.04
CA THR A 433 -14.08 27.98 -18.32
C THR A 433 -15.35 27.15 -18.47
N PHE A 434 -15.61 26.22 -17.57
CA PHE A 434 -16.83 25.41 -17.61
C PHE A 434 -17.28 24.93 -16.23
N VAL A 435 -18.52 24.51 -16.16
CA VAL A 435 -19.11 23.74 -15.05
C VAL A 435 -19.87 22.57 -15.65
N CYS A 436 -19.55 21.36 -15.21
CA CYS A 436 -20.25 20.12 -15.55
C CYS A 436 -20.90 19.55 -14.29
N GLN A 437 -22.19 19.22 -14.40
CA GLN A 437 -22.96 18.59 -13.33
C GLN A 437 -23.58 17.30 -13.87
N ALA A 438 -23.54 16.23 -13.07
CA ALA A 438 -24.19 14.98 -13.43
C ALA A 438 -24.84 14.34 -12.20
N THR A 439 -25.97 13.66 -12.46
CA THR A 439 -26.69 12.82 -11.50
C THR A 439 -27.21 11.59 -12.20
N GLY A 440 -27.52 10.53 -11.46
CA GLY A 440 -28.07 9.34 -12.08
C GLY A 440 -27.84 8.07 -11.28
N ASN A 441 -27.93 6.95 -11.97
CA ASN A 441 -27.78 5.63 -11.40
C ASN A 441 -26.86 4.80 -12.30
N VAL A 442 -25.96 4.05 -11.68
CA VAL A 442 -25.05 3.13 -12.37
C VAL A 442 -25.08 1.78 -11.68
N GLN A 443 -25.43 0.76 -12.46
CA GLN A 443 -25.49 -0.63 -11.99
C GLN A 443 -24.29 -1.41 -12.46
N ASN A 444 -23.83 -2.34 -11.61
CA ASN A 444 -22.72 -3.26 -11.87
C ASN A 444 -21.41 -2.55 -12.29
N LEU A 445 -21.08 -1.42 -11.64
CA LEU A 445 -19.88 -0.65 -11.94
C LEU A 445 -18.57 -1.49 -11.80
N HIS A 446 -18.60 -2.52 -10.97
CA HIS A 446 -17.48 -3.45 -10.75
C HIS A 446 -17.32 -4.51 -11.84
N GLU A 447 -18.34 -4.68 -12.73
CA GLU A 447 -18.34 -5.63 -13.84
C GLU A 447 -18.53 -4.89 -15.17
N ALA A 448 -17.41 -4.56 -15.84
CA ALA A 448 -17.44 -3.75 -17.08
C ALA A 448 -18.41 -4.30 -18.16
N ASP A 449 -18.49 -5.62 -18.27
CA ASP A 449 -19.36 -6.31 -19.25
C ASP A 449 -20.85 -6.31 -18.87
N ARG A 450 -21.21 -5.82 -17.68
CA ARG A 450 -22.60 -5.79 -17.17
C ARG A 450 -23.06 -4.40 -16.76
N ILE A 451 -22.27 -3.37 -17.02
CA ILE A 451 -22.62 -2.00 -16.68
C ILE A 451 -23.95 -1.60 -17.31
N ASN A 452 -24.89 -1.15 -16.48
CA ASN A 452 -26.12 -0.52 -16.89
C ASN A 452 -26.30 0.80 -16.14
N GLY A 453 -27.17 1.67 -16.64
CA GLY A 453 -27.47 2.89 -15.90
C GLY A 453 -28.11 3.98 -16.72
N SER A 454 -28.39 5.06 -16.03
CA SER A 454 -28.88 6.30 -16.64
C SER A 454 -28.24 7.49 -15.95
N LEU A 455 -27.72 8.41 -16.74
CA LEU A 455 -27.13 9.67 -16.29
C LEU A 455 -27.89 10.85 -16.90
N GLN A 456 -28.11 11.88 -16.10
CA GLN A 456 -28.50 13.21 -16.54
C GLN A 456 -27.31 14.12 -16.30
N TRP A 457 -26.99 14.96 -17.27
CA TRP A 457 -25.85 15.85 -17.17
C TRP A 457 -26.13 17.21 -17.80
N GLU A 458 -25.46 18.21 -17.27
CA GLU A 458 -25.43 19.57 -17.78
C GLU A 458 -24.00 20.07 -17.82
N LEU A 459 -23.56 20.61 -18.96
CA LEU A 459 -22.29 21.29 -19.14
C LEU A 459 -22.55 22.73 -19.58
N ARG A 460 -22.04 23.67 -18.80
CA ARG A 460 -22.08 25.11 -19.14
C ARG A 460 -20.69 25.57 -19.48
N LEU A 461 -20.47 25.95 -20.74
CA LEU A 461 -19.24 26.61 -21.16
C LEU A 461 -19.38 28.12 -20.95
N LYS A 462 -18.29 28.75 -20.54
CA LYS A 462 -18.16 30.22 -20.44
C LYS A 462 -17.27 30.71 -21.58
N ASN A 463 -17.43 31.97 -21.97
CA ASN A 463 -16.49 32.58 -22.89
C ASN A 463 -15.09 32.64 -22.23
N SER A 464 -14.17 31.81 -22.67
CA SER A 464 -12.85 31.69 -22.05
C SER A 464 -11.76 31.57 -23.11
N PRO A 465 -10.67 32.35 -23.00
CA PRO A 465 -9.50 32.22 -23.87
C PRO A 465 -8.80 30.88 -23.76
N VAL A 466 -9.08 30.11 -22.73
CA VAL A 466 -8.52 28.76 -22.51
C VAL A 466 -8.85 27.82 -23.67
N PHE A 467 -10.03 27.95 -24.29
CA PHE A 467 -10.39 27.10 -25.44
C PHE A 467 -9.48 27.31 -26.64
N ALA A 468 -9.00 28.53 -26.89
CA ALA A 468 -8.06 28.82 -27.95
C ALA A 468 -6.69 28.13 -27.71
N ASN A 469 -6.29 27.97 -26.45
CA ASN A 469 -5.02 27.32 -26.08
C ASN A 469 -5.05 25.79 -26.18
N VAL A 470 -6.25 25.19 -26.20
CA VAL A 470 -6.44 23.72 -26.28
C VAL A 470 -6.67 23.27 -27.71
N MET A 471 -7.20 24.14 -28.57
CA MET A 471 -7.43 23.85 -30.00
C MET A 471 -6.15 23.95 -30.82
N PRO A 472 -6.02 23.15 -31.90
CA PRO A 472 -4.96 23.36 -32.89
C PRO A 472 -4.97 24.78 -33.45
N ASP A 473 -3.80 25.36 -33.73
CA ASP A 473 -3.63 26.74 -34.22
C ASP A 473 -4.48 27.05 -35.47
N SER A 474 -4.71 26.07 -36.34
CA SER A 474 -5.53 26.19 -37.54
C SER A 474 -7.03 26.44 -37.23
N LEU A 475 -7.50 25.97 -36.09
CA LEU A 475 -8.89 26.07 -35.64
C LEU A 475 -9.06 27.21 -34.63
N SER A 476 -8.11 27.43 -33.74
CA SER A 476 -8.20 28.43 -32.68
C SER A 476 -8.37 29.86 -33.17
N LYS A 477 -7.83 30.15 -34.37
CA LYS A 477 -7.99 31.46 -35.05
C LYS A 477 -9.36 31.64 -35.76
N LYS A 478 -10.06 30.53 -36.04
CA LYS A 478 -11.30 30.55 -36.80
C LYS A 478 -12.53 30.34 -35.91
N ILE A 479 -12.39 29.52 -34.85
CA ILE A 479 -13.52 29.15 -34.00
C ILE A 479 -13.48 29.96 -32.70
N HIS A 480 -14.61 30.63 -32.46
CA HIS A 480 -14.91 31.25 -31.17
C HIS A 480 -15.93 30.38 -30.45
N ILE A 481 -15.77 30.12 -29.15
CA ILE A 481 -16.75 29.38 -28.37
C ILE A 481 -17.47 30.36 -27.43
N PRO A 482 -18.69 30.78 -27.80
CA PRO A 482 -19.50 31.63 -26.94
C PRO A 482 -20.02 30.88 -25.71
N PRO A 483 -20.57 31.56 -24.70
CA PRO A 483 -21.28 30.89 -23.61
C PRO A 483 -22.35 29.94 -24.18
N THR A 484 -22.19 28.66 -23.86
CA THR A 484 -23.03 27.61 -24.44
C THR A 484 -23.46 26.64 -23.35
N ARG A 485 -24.70 26.23 -23.38
CA ARG A 485 -25.26 25.24 -22.45
C ARG A 485 -25.53 23.95 -23.19
N PHE A 486 -24.99 22.86 -22.63
CA PHE A 486 -25.25 21.51 -23.07
C PHE A 486 -26.03 20.80 -21.98
N THR A 487 -27.12 20.16 -22.32
CA THR A 487 -27.87 19.30 -21.40
C THR A 487 -28.10 17.95 -22.06
N GLY A 488 -28.18 16.92 -21.27
CA GLY A 488 -28.37 15.60 -21.85
C GLY A 488 -28.74 14.53 -20.86
N ASN A 489 -29.15 13.41 -21.43
CA ASN A 489 -29.22 12.14 -20.70
C ASN A 489 -28.50 11.06 -21.50
N ALA A 490 -27.96 10.10 -20.78
CA ALA A 490 -27.33 8.92 -21.36
C ALA A 490 -27.90 7.68 -20.69
N ARG A 491 -28.21 6.65 -21.48
CA ARG A 491 -28.48 5.28 -21.00
C ARG A 491 -27.31 4.40 -21.36
N LEU A 492 -26.77 3.78 -20.34
CA LEU A 492 -25.67 2.83 -20.43
C LEU A 492 -26.25 1.43 -20.45
N SER A 493 -25.74 0.58 -21.28
CA SER A 493 -25.92 -0.88 -21.25
C SER A 493 -24.62 -1.55 -21.66
N PRO A 494 -24.40 -2.83 -21.43
CA PRO A 494 -23.10 -3.48 -21.59
C PRO A 494 -22.35 -3.23 -22.90
N GLU A 495 -23.11 -3.10 -23.99
CA GLU A 495 -22.52 -2.90 -25.32
C GLU A 495 -22.99 -1.61 -25.99
N MET A 496 -23.93 -0.90 -25.40
CA MET A 496 -24.60 0.22 -26.05
C MET A 496 -24.75 1.44 -25.14
N ILE A 497 -24.30 2.57 -25.60
CA ILE A 497 -24.61 3.87 -25.01
C ILE A 497 -25.62 4.58 -25.92
N ARG A 498 -26.74 5.04 -25.37
CA ARG A 498 -27.71 5.87 -26.05
C ARG A 498 -27.73 7.23 -25.37
N SER A 499 -27.57 8.29 -26.13
CA SER A 499 -27.57 9.65 -25.59
C SER A 499 -28.53 10.54 -26.37
N LYS A 500 -29.24 11.37 -25.61
CA LYS A 500 -29.92 12.56 -26.14
C LYS A 500 -29.25 13.77 -25.51
N ALA A 501 -28.72 14.66 -26.32
CA ALA A 501 -28.13 15.91 -25.88
C ALA A 501 -28.77 17.11 -26.59
N GLN A 502 -28.82 18.25 -25.90
CA GLN A 502 -29.23 19.53 -26.43
C GLN A 502 -28.15 20.57 -26.21
N ILE A 503 -27.91 21.40 -27.20
CA ILE A 503 -26.93 22.48 -27.18
C ILE A 503 -27.70 23.77 -27.42
N GLU A 504 -27.65 24.66 -26.44
CA GLU A 504 -28.33 25.97 -26.49
C GLU A 504 -27.27 27.07 -26.60
N SER A 505 -27.39 27.93 -27.60
CA SER A 505 -26.53 29.10 -27.79
C SER A 505 -27.34 30.23 -28.41
N GLY A 506 -27.57 31.33 -27.67
CA GLY A 506 -28.51 32.36 -28.04
C GLY A 506 -29.93 31.78 -28.22
N ASP A 507 -30.58 32.10 -29.36
CA ASP A 507 -31.88 31.54 -29.72
C ASP A 507 -31.79 30.21 -30.48
N GLY A 508 -30.58 29.69 -30.69
CA GLY A 508 -30.35 28.47 -31.45
C GLY A 508 -30.36 27.22 -30.58
N LEU A 509 -30.91 26.14 -31.12
CA LEU A 509 -30.97 24.84 -30.49
C LEU A 509 -30.40 23.74 -31.41
N ILE A 510 -29.48 22.94 -30.91
CA ILE A 510 -29.08 21.69 -31.55
C ILE A 510 -29.56 20.54 -30.68
N THR A 511 -30.25 19.57 -31.27
CA THR A 511 -30.62 18.31 -30.60
C THR A 511 -29.86 17.17 -31.24
N LEU A 512 -29.06 16.46 -30.45
CA LEU A 512 -28.31 15.26 -30.82
C LEU A 512 -28.99 14.03 -30.25
N LEU A 513 -29.27 13.06 -31.10
CA LEU A 513 -29.63 11.69 -30.70
C LEU A 513 -28.53 10.76 -31.22
N ALA A 514 -27.84 10.08 -30.33
CA ALA A 514 -26.70 9.22 -30.68
C ALA A 514 -26.82 7.84 -30.03
N ARG A 515 -26.38 6.85 -30.74
CA ARG A 515 -26.16 5.47 -30.26
C ARG A 515 -24.70 5.07 -30.53
N LEU A 516 -24.10 4.43 -29.58
CA LEU A 516 -22.71 4.03 -29.60
C LEU A 516 -22.62 2.58 -29.17
N ASN A 517 -22.14 1.70 -30.05
CA ASN A 517 -21.79 0.32 -29.67
C ASN A 517 -20.31 0.29 -29.29
N THR A 518 -20.03 0.13 -27.99
CA THR A 518 -18.68 0.22 -27.43
C THR A 518 -17.80 -0.98 -27.83
N LYS A 519 -18.40 -2.16 -28.03
CA LYS A 519 -17.70 -3.37 -28.39
C LYS A 519 -17.31 -3.43 -29.87
N LYS A 520 -18.23 -2.98 -30.74
CA LYS A 520 -18.01 -2.95 -32.19
C LYS A 520 -17.40 -1.64 -32.67
N GLU A 521 -17.26 -0.66 -31.78
CA GLU A 521 -16.84 0.70 -32.11
C GLU A 521 -17.70 1.35 -33.21
N GLN A 522 -18.98 1.01 -33.24
CA GLN A 522 -19.96 1.52 -34.21
C GLN A 522 -20.79 2.64 -33.58
N TYR A 523 -21.10 3.65 -34.39
CA TYR A 523 -21.98 4.73 -33.96
C TYR A 523 -22.97 5.13 -35.04
N ASP A 524 -24.14 5.58 -34.62
CA ASP A 524 -25.13 6.21 -35.47
C ASP A 524 -25.89 7.27 -34.70
N GLY A 525 -26.44 8.20 -35.44
CA GLY A 525 -27.20 9.27 -34.81
C GLY A 525 -27.89 10.21 -35.77
N ARG A 526 -28.60 11.16 -35.16
CA ARG A 526 -29.27 12.26 -35.83
C ARG A 526 -29.01 13.55 -35.08
N ILE A 527 -28.72 14.63 -35.83
CA ILE A 527 -28.65 16.00 -35.32
C ILE A 527 -29.78 16.82 -35.97
N LEU A 528 -30.49 17.56 -35.15
CA LEU A 528 -31.47 18.57 -35.57
C LEU A 528 -30.93 19.92 -35.13
N ILE A 529 -30.84 20.86 -36.07
CA ILE A 529 -30.32 22.21 -35.84
C ILE A 529 -31.47 23.18 -36.15
N ASP A 530 -31.88 23.93 -35.14
CA ASP A 530 -32.90 24.95 -35.27
C ASP A 530 -32.31 26.33 -34.98
N ARG A 531 -32.32 27.21 -35.98
CA ARG A 531 -31.88 28.61 -35.93
C ARG A 531 -30.55 28.84 -35.18
N PHE A 532 -29.57 27.96 -35.37
CA PHE A 532 -28.31 28.01 -34.64
C PHE A 532 -27.38 29.11 -35.18
N PRO A 533 -26.88 30.03 -34.33
CA PRO A 533 -26.11 31.20 -34.79
C PRO A 533 -24.66 30.82 -35.09
N LEU A 534 -24.37 30.33 -36.29
CA LEU A 534 -23.01 29.97 -36.71
C LEU A 534 -22.03 31.16 -36.65
N SER A 535 -22.50 32.39 -36.88
CA SER A 535 -21.69 33.60 -36.77
C SER A 535 -21.08 33.82 -35.39
N SER A 536 -21.70 33.31 -34.33
CA SER A 536 -21.15 33.36 -32.98
C SER A 536 -19.97 32.41 -32.77
N PHE A 537 -19.89 31.35 -33.58
CA PHE A 537 -18.83 30.33 -33.53
C PHE A 537 -17.78 30.53 -34.62
N LEU A 538 -18.15 31.06 -35.77
CA LEU A 538 -17.34 31.29 -36.95
C LEU A 538 -17.46 32.75 -37.41
N PRO A 539 -16.98 33.73 -36.63
CA PRO A 539 -17.23 35.15 -36.88
C PRO A 539 -16.60 35.68 -38.17
N HIS A 540 -15.62 34.97 -38.73
CA HIS A 540 -14.89 35.38 -39.92
C HIS A 540 -15.41 34.74 -41.22
N ASP A 541 -16.35 33.79 -41.14
CA ASP A 541 -16.76 33.00 -42.31
C ASP A 541 -18.04 33.50 -43.00
N SER A 542 -18.53 34.68 -42.62
CA SER A 542 -19.76 35.28 -43.16
C SER A 542 -21.01 34.37 -43.05
N LEU A 543 -20.95 33.36 -42.18
CA LEU A 543 -22.07 32.46 -41.89
C LEU A 543 -23.01 33.07 -40.86
N GLY A 544 -24.29 33.06 -41.12
CA GLY A 544 -25.32 33.55 -40.23
C GLY A 544 -26.00 32.41 -39.45
N VAL A 545 -27.30 32.34 -39.56
CA VAL A 545 -28.14 31.35 -38.88
C VAL A 545 -28.27 30.08 -39.73
N LEU A 546 -28.16 28.92 -39.09
CA LEU A 546 -28.32 27.60 -39.72
C LEU A 546 -29.56 26.88 -39.15
N SER A 547 -30.41 26.36 -40.05
CA SER A 547 -31.39 25.33 -39.72
C SER A 547 -31.16 24.12 -40.62
N ALA A 548 -30.94 22.96 -40.02
CA ALA A 548 -30.54 21.76 -40.75
C ALA A 548 -30.90 20.48 -39.99
N SER A 549 -30.94 19.38 -40.69
CA SER A 549 -30.99 18.06 -40.08
C SER A 549 -29.93 17.16 -40.72
N THR A 550 -29.27 16.34 -39.90
CA THR A 550 -28.28 15.39 -40.41
C THR A 550 -28.45 14.03 -39.77
N ARG A 551 -28.17 12.99 -40.56
CA ARG A 551 -27.94 11.63 -40.07
C ARG A 551 -26.49 11.28 -40.28
N PHE A 552 -25.92 10.60 -39.30
CA PHE A 552 -24.56 10.13 -39.40
C PHE A 552 -24.49 8.69 -38.89
N SER A 553 -23.55 7.93 -39.43
CA SER A 553 -23.19 6.61 -38.95
C SER A 553 -21.72 6.30 -39.28
N GLY A 554 -21.11 5.41 -38.51
CA GLY A 554 -19.72 5.06 -38.77
C GLY A 554 -19.18 3.98 -37.84
N GLU A 555 -17.92 3.66 -38.10
CA GLU A 555 -17.11 2.70 -37.33
C GLU A 555 -15.78 3.35 -37.01
N LYS A 556 -15.23 3.02 -35.82
CA LYS A 556 -14.03 3.63 -35.23
C LYS A 556 -14.24 5.11 -34.84
N TYR A 557 -13.65 5.48 -33.71
CA TYR A 557 -13.83 6.82 -33.14
C TYR A 557 -12.68 7.77 -33.43
N ASN A 558 -11.50 7.21 -33.78
CA ASN A 558 -10.32 8.00 -34.04
C ASN A 558 -10.27 8.45 -35.51
N PRO A 559 -10.39 9.75 -35.81
CA PRO A 559 -10.32 10.26 -37.19
C PRO A 559 -9.02 9.98 -37.91
N MET A 560 -7.95 9.70 -37.16
CA MET A 560 -6.62 9.35 -37.71
C MET A 560 -6.45 7.85 -37.98
N ASP A 561 -7.45 7.04 -37.58
CA ASP A 561 -7.42 5.61 -37.88
C ASP A 561 -7.71 5.38 -39.37
N SER A 562 -6.79 4.72 -40.06
CA SER A 562 -6.93 4.41 -41.48
C SER A 562 -8.10 3.48 -41.79
N SER A 563 -8.66 2.80 -40.79
CA SER A 563 -9.84 1.94 -40.92
C SER A 563 -11.16 2.65 -40.60
N MET A 564 -11.12 3.93 -40.24
CA MET A 564 -12.32 4.70 -39.93
C MET A 564 -13.23 4.78 -41.15
N TYR A 565 -14.52 4.51 -40.94
CA TYR A 565 -15.59 4.71 -41.89
C TYR A 565 -16.67 5.59 -41.29
N ALA A 566 -17.14 6.59 -42.04
CA ALA A 566 -18.24 7.43 -41.62
C ALA A 566 -19.10 7.88 -42.82
N THR A 567 -20.39 7.99 -42.63
CA THR A 567 -21.34 8.59 -43.57
C THR A 567 -22.10 9.72 -42.90
N VAL A 568 -22.32 10.78 -43.63
CA VAL A 568 -23.09 11.94 -43.20
C VAL A 568 -24.06 12.34 -44.32
N ASP A 569 -25.34 12.38 -44.00
CA ASP A 569 -26.41 12.89 -44.86
C ASP A 569 -26.97 14.15 -44.20
N LEU A 570 -26.60 15.31 -44.74
CA LEU A 570 -26.97 16.63 -44.23
C LEU A 570 -28.00 17.29 -45.14
N LYS A 571 -29.13 17.64 -44.59
CA LYS A 571 -30.18 18.45 -45.23
C LYS A 571 -30.22 19.82 -44.58
N ILE A 572 -29.95 20.86 -45.35
CA ILE A 572 -29.97 22.23 -44.89
C ILE A 572 -31.31 22.84 -45.31
N ASP A 573 -32.16 23.10 -44.31
CA ASP A 573 -33.44 23.75 -44.53
C ASP A 573 -33.23 25.23 -44.89
N SER A 574 -32.33 25.90 -44.16
CA SER A 574 -31.87 27.25 -44.47
C SER A 574 -30.51 27.56 -43.89
N VAL A 575 -29.67 28.30 -44.58
CA VAL A 575 -28.41 28.87 -44.09
C VAL A 575 -28.25 30.29 -44.62
N ASP A 576 -27.92 31.20 -43.72
CA ASP A 576 -27.56 32.58 -44.08
C ASP A 576 -26.08 32.64 -44.36
N TYR A 577 -25.66 33.09 -45.56
CA TYR A 577 -24.28 33.26 -45.99
C TYR A 577 -24.12 34.56 -46.77
N SER A 578 -23.18 35.40 -46.35
CA SER A 578 -22.87 36.70 -46.99
C SER A 578 -24.10 37.59 -47.24
N GLY A 579 -25.07 37.56 -46.31
CA GLY A 579 -26.31 38.37 -46.41
C GLY A 579 -27.43 37.73 -47.25
N TYR A 580 -27.19 36.57 -47.85
CA TYR A 580 -28.19 35.81 -48.62
C TYR A 580 -28.63 34.57 -47.87
N ARG A 581 -29.91 34.20 -48.02
CA ARG A 581 -30.47 32.97 -47.43
C ARG A 581 -30.59 31.90 -48.51
N TYR A 582 -29.88 30.81 -48.29
CA TYR A 582 -29.93 29.61 -49.12
C TYR A 582 -30.83 28.57 -48.46
N THR A 583 -31.66 27.89 -49.24
CA THR A 583 -32.62 26.89 -48.75
C THR A 583 -32.58 25.62 -49.58
N GLY A 584 -32.92 24.50 -48.95
CA GLY A 584 -33.12 23.22 -49.65
C GLY A 584 -31.85 22.55 -50.17
N LEU A 585 -30.71 22.77 -49.53
CA LEU A 585 -29.46 22.12 -49.92
C LEU A 585 -29.38 20.72 -49.29
N SER A 586 -28.80 19.77 -50.02
CA SER A 586 -28.55 18.41 -49.53
C SER A 586 -27.10 18.04 -49.81
N ILE A 587 -26.40 17.55 -48.77
CA ILE A 587 -24.98 17.16 -48.86
C ILE A 587 -24.85 15.73 -48.37
N GLU A 588 -24.36 14.84 -49.20
CA GLU A 588 -23.93 13.52 -48.81
C GLU A 588 -22.39 13.45 -48.73
N ALA A 589 -21.84 13.03 -47.60
CA ALA A 589 -20.42 12.86 -47.42
C ALA A 589 -20.09 11.46 -46.88
N LYS A 590 -19.04 10.88 -47.41
CA LYS A 590 -18.52 9.57 -46.97
C LYS A 590 -17.03 9.72 -46.71
N LEU A 591 -16.60 9.29 -45.52
CA LEU A 591 -15.23 9.13 -45.14
C LEU A 591 -14.90 7.63 -45.16
N ASN A 592 -13.91 7.23 -45.95
CA ASN A 592 -13.46 5.85 -46.03
C ASN A 592 -11.94 5.84 -46.12
N ARG A 593 -11.29 5.21 -45.13
CA ARG A 593 -9.83 5.07 -45.05
C ARG A 593 -9.09 6.40 -45.30
N GLY A 594 -9.50 7.44 -44.59
CA GLY A 594 -8.90 8.78 -44.69
C GLY A 594 -9.22 9.55 -45.99
N LYS A 595 -10.02 8.99 -46.90
CA LYS A 595 -10.48 9.65 -48.11
C LYS A 595 -11.90 10.11 -47.95
N MET A 596 -12.16 11.40 -48.21
CA MET A 596 -13.48 11.98 -48.21
C MET A 596 -14.01 12.03 -49.63
N SER A 597 -15.23 11.58 -49.85
CA SER A 597 -16.04 11.74 -51.07
C SER A 597 -17.41 12.24 -50.75
N GLY A 598 -18.02 13.06 -51.59
CA GLY A 598 -19.32 13.60 -51.36
C GLY A 598 -19.91 14.23 -52.60
N GLY A 599 -21.22 14.56 -52.55
CA GLY A 599 -22.00 15.28 -53.54
C GLY A 599 -22.90 16.30 -52.86
N ILE A 600 -23.23 17.35 -53.57
CA ILE A 600 -24.16 18.43 -53.17
C ILE A 600 -25.36 18.37 -54.06
#